data_c8dc37242eab47844df4aa32f95189ec
#
_entry.id   c8dc37242eab47844df4aa32f95189ec
#
_cell.length_a   1.000
_cell.length_b   1.000
_cell.length_c   1.000
_cell.angle_alpha   90.00
_cell.angle_beta   90.00
_cell.angle_gamma   90.00
#
_symmetry.space_group_name_H-M   'P 1'
#
loop_
_entity.id
_entity.type
_entity.pdbx_description
1 polymer ?
#
loop_
_entity_poly.entity_id
_entity_poly.type
_entity_poly.pdbx_seq_one_letter_code
_entity_poly.pdbx_strand_id
1 'polypeptide(L)'
;KNNPQIRWSYIGLSQNPNITWEIIQNNPEQKWEYSSVSRNPNITWEIVQNNPDKPWDYGYLSKNPNITLDIVINNLEMPWRYDYLSDNPNITWEIVKNNPQIPWRYDYLSGNPMTIQFNDYMKKKKELYNTAYKIIDRYTNRDIAEMIMLL
;
A
#
# COMPACT_ATOMS: atom_id res chain seq x y z
N LYS A 1 32.56 -8.06 17.82
CA LYS A 1 33.63 -9.10 17.71
C LYS A 1 33.49 -9.70 16.32
N ASN A 2 34.48 -9.42 15.45
CA ASN A 2 34.52 -9.98 14.10
C ASN A 2 34.67 -11.51 14.19
N ASN A 3 33.67 -12.22 13.70
CA ASN A 3 33.80 -13.66 13.51
C ASN A 3 34.04 -13.90 12.01
N PRO A 4 35.30 -14.04 11.56
CA PRO A 4 35.66 -14.09 10.14
C PRO A 4 35.16 -15.34 9.42
N GLN A 5 34.61 -16.30 10.15
CA GLN A 5 34.10 -17.55 9.61
C GLN A 5 32.62 -17.47 9.22
N ILE A 6 31.88 -16.40 9.63
CA ILE A 6 30.47 -16.24 9.31
C ILE A 6 30.35 -15.46 7.99
N ARG A 7 29.81 -16.11 6.97
CA ARG A 7 29.40 -15.46 5.72
C ARG A 7 28.00 -14.85 5.91
N TRP A 8 27.96 -13.55 6.22
CA TRP A 8 26.70 -12.83 6.32
C TRP A 8 26.03 -12.65 4.94
N SER A 9 24.72 -12.88 4.89
CA SER A 9 23.92 -12.44 3.74
C SER A 9 23.62 -10.96 3.92
N TYR A 10 24.28 -10.09 3.18
CA TYR A 10 24.02 -8.65 3.25
C TYR A 10 22.62 -8.27 2.76
N ILE A 11 22.01 -9.06 1.89
CA ILE A 11 20.59 -8.92 1.53
C ILE A 11 19.73 -9.07 2.79
N GLY A 12 19.93 -10.17 3.55
CA GLY A 12 19.18 -10.42 4.78
C GLY A 12 19.46 -9.40 5.88
N LEU A 13 20.75 -8.99 6.04
CA LEU A 13 21.10 -7.98 7.03
C LEU A 13 20.49 -6.61 6.69
N SER A 14 20.55 -6.19 5.43
CA SER A 14 20.08 -4.88 5.00
C SER A 14 18.57 -4.67 5.25
N GLN A 15 17.75 -5.72 5.17
CA GLN A 15 16.31 -5.65 5.47
C GLN A 15 15.94 -6.02 6.91
N ASN A 16 16.92 -6.40 7.75
CA ASN A 16 16.67 -6.80 9.13
C ASN A 16 16.21 -5.58 9.97
N PRO A 17 15.07 -5.64 10.69
CA PRO A 17 14.58 -4.53 11.48
C PRO A 17 15.48 -4.14 12.68
N ASN A 18 16.43 -5.00 13.05
CA ASN A 18 17.44 -4.66 14.06
C ASN A 18 18.64 -3.89 13.47
N ILE A 19 18.75 -3.74 12.16
CA ILE A 19 19.76 -2.92 11.50
C ILE A 19 19.18 -1.52 11.29
N THR A 20 19.68 -0.58 12.08
CA THR A 20 19.29 0.83 12.00
C THR A 20 20.15 1.58 10.97
N TRP A 21 19.66 2.77 10.57
CA TRP A 21 20.45 3.65 9.69
C TRP A 21 21.81 4.02 10.29
N GLU A 22 21.89 4.24 11.60
CA GLU A 22 23.14 4.49 12.30
C GLU A 22 24.15 3.33 12.14
N ILE A 23 23.69 2.08 12.24
CA ILE A 23 24.55 0.91 12.01
C ILE A 23 25.08 0.92 10.58
N ILE A 24 24.26 1.23 9.59
CA ILE A 24 24.65 1.30 8.18
C ILE A 24 25.71 2.39 7.98
N GLN A 25 25.48 3.60 8.53
CA GLN A 25 26.41 4.73 8.43
C GLN A 25 27.76 4.47 9.12
N ASN A 26 27.75 3.79 10.27
CA ASN A 26 28.96 3.49 11.03
C ASN A 26 29.77 2.30 10.49
N ASN A 27 29.25 1.62 9.45
CA ASN A 27 29.92 0.48 8.82
C ASN A 27 29.88 0.60 7.28
N PRO A 28 30.42 1.67 6.70
CA PRO A 28 30.34 1.97 5.27
C PRO A 28 31.13 0.98 4.40
N GLU A 29 32.09 0.26 4.99
CA GLU A 29 32.89 -0.78 4.31
C GLU A 29 32.09 -2.06 4.05
N GLN A 30 30.92 -2.22 4.67
CA GLN A 30 30.08 -3.39 4.48
C GLN A 30 29.30 -3.29 3.15
N LYS A 31 29.06 -4.45 2.55
CA LYS A 31 28.34 -4.56 1.27
C LYS A 31 26.82 -4.44 1.44
N TRP A 32 26.36 -3.29 1.98
CA TRP A 32 24.92 -3.05 2.12
C TRP A 32 24.21 -3.12 0.78
N GLU A 33 23.11 -3.88 0.74
CA GLU A 33 22.27 -4.00 -0.44
C GLU A 33 21.15 -2.96 -0.38
N TYR A 34 21.28 -1.88 -1.15
CA TYR A 34 20.38 -0.72 -1.02
C TYR A 34 18.94 -0.96 -1.46
N SER A 35 18.67 -1.93 -2.32
CA SER A 35 17.30 -2.39 -2.57
C SER A 35 16.67 -2.95 -1.29
N SER A 36 17.43 -3.73 -0.53
CA SER A 36 17.02 -4.28 0.77
C SER A 36 17.00 -3.21 1.88
N VAL A 37 17.97 -2.27 1.89
CA VAL A 37 17.98 -1.13 2.81
C VAL A 37 16.74 -0.27 2.60
N SER A 38 16.36 0.04 1.36
CA SER A 38 15.17 0.82 1.03
C SER A 38 13.86 0.21 1.57
N ARG A 39 13.82 -1.12 1.74
CA ARG A 39 12.69 -1.86 2.32
C ARG A 39 12.75 -1.94 3.84
N ASN A 40 13.89 -1.63 4.47
CA ASN A 40 14.05 -1.76 5.91
C ASN A 40 13.10 -0.79 6.66
N PRO A 41 12.33 -1.24 7.67
CA PRO A 41 11.38 -0.40 8.39
C PRO A 41 12.03 0.71 9.23
N ASN A 42 13.35 0.71 9.41
CA ASN A 42 14.07 1.81 10.07
C ASN A 42 14.44 2.95 9.10
N ILE A 43 14.21 2.79 7.79
CA ILE A 43 14.45 3.84 6.81
C ILE A 43 13.21 4.70 6.67
N THR A 44 13.34 5.96 7.09
CA THR A 44 12.30 6.98 6.98
C THR A 44 12.52 7.85 5.74
N TRP A 45 11.49 8.59 5.33
CA TRP A 45 11.61 9.56 4.23
C TRP A 45 12.65 10.63 4.54
N GLU A 46 12.76 11.09 5.77
CA GLU A 46 13.78 12.05 6.21
C GLU A 46 15.20 11.52 6.00
N ILE A 47 15.45 10.23 6.30
CA ILE A 47 16.74 9.59 6.03
C ILE A 47 17.05 9.62 4.54
N VAL A 48 16.08 9.30 3.68
CA VAL A 48 16.25 9.30 2.22
C VAL A 48 16.57 10.71 1.72
N GLN A 49 15.83 11.72 2.16
CA GLN A 49 16.04 13.13 1.77
C GLN A 49 17.40 13.68 2.22
N ASN A 50 17.85 13.31 3.43
CA ASN A 50 19.12 13.76 3.97
C ASN A 50 20.34 13.01 3.39
N ASN A 51 20.11 11.96 2.60
CA ASN A 51 21.17 11.13 2.00
C ASN A 51 20.90 10.85 0.52
N PRO A 52 20.77 11.89 -0.33
CA PRO A 52 20.40 11.75 -1.74
C PRO A 52 21.50 11.09 -2.60
N ASP A 53 22.72 11.01 -2.08
CA ASP A 53 23.88 10.35 -2.71
C ASP A 53 23.81 8.82 -2.64
N LYS A 54 22.92 8.27 -1.83
CA LYS A 54 22.77 6.83 -1.69
C LYS A 54 21.90 6.25 -2.82
N PRO A 55 22.21 5.05 -3.31
CA PRO A 55 21.48 4.43 -4.41
C PRO A 55 20.15 3.83 -3.93
N TRP A 56 19.23 4.70 -3.46
CA TRP A 56 17.91 4.29 -3.00
C TRP A 56 17.10 3.61 -4.12
N ASP A 57 16.43 2.53 -3.79
CA ASP A 57 15.48 1.86 -4.68
C ASP A 57 14.06 2.36 -4.39
N TYR A 58 13.55 3.25 -5.24
CA TYR A 58 12.22 3.85 -5.07
C TYR A 58 11.08 2.84 -5.25
N GLY A 59 11.32 1.74 -5.95
CA GLY A 59 10.37 0.62 -6.00
C GLY A 59 10.19 0.02 -4.60
N TYR A 60 11.28 -0.32 -3.94
CA TYR A 60 11.21 -0.86 -2.58
C TYR A 60 10.82 0.20 -1.54
N LEU A 61 11.22 1.46 -1.71
CA LEU A 61 10.70 2.57 -0.90
C LEU A 61 9.18 2.67 -1.00
N SER A 62 8.60 2.47 -2.19
CA SER A 62 7.13 2.48 -2.35
C SER A 62 6.42 1.44 -1.48
N LYS A 63 7.08 0.33 -1.11
CA LYS A 63 6.56 -0.69 -0.17
C LYS A 63 6.91 -0.42 1.30
N ASN A 64 7.80 0.54 1.56
CA ASN A 64 8.29 0.79 2.92
C ASN A 64 7.16 1.35 3.80
N PRO A 65 6.94 0.83 5.04
CA PRO A 65 5.87 1.30 5.93
C PRO A 65 6.02 2.76 6.38
N ASN A 66 7.20 3.38 6.21
CA ASN A 66 7.40 4.81 6.52
C ASN A 66 7.08 5.73 5.34
N ILE A 67 6.73 5.17 4.17
CA ILE A 67 6.32 5.94 3.00
C ILE A 67 4.80 5.94 2.92
N THR A 68 4.22 7.12 3.06
CA THR A 68 2.77 7.35 2.94
C THR A 68 2.41 7.85 1.53
N LEU A 69 1.11 7.82 1.19
CA LEU A 69 0.66 8.40 -0.07
C LEU A 69 0.97 9.90 -0.14
N ASP A 70 0.88 10.64 0.96
CA ASP A 70 1.19 12.07 1.00
C ASP A 70 2.66 12.34 0.64
N ILE A 71 3.59 11.50 1.12
CA ILE A 71 5.00 11.59 0.70
C ILE A 71 5.13 11.40 -0.80
N VAL A 72 4.46 10.41 -1.37
CA VAL A 72 4.50 10.12 -2.81
C VAL A 72 3.94 11.29 -3.62
N ILE A 73 2.79 11.84 -3.23
CA ILE A 73 2.12 12.95 -3.95
C ILE A 73 2.95 14.24 -3.87
N ASN A 74 3.60 14.50 -2.74
CA ASN A 74 4.43 15.70 -2.56
C ASN A 74 5.84 15.58 -3.17
N ASN A 75 6.18 14.44 -3.79
CA ASN A 75 7.50 14.17 -4.38
C ASN A 75 7.33 13.35 -5.68
N LEU A 76 6.49 13.84 -6.60
CA LEU A 76 6.14 13.16 -7.85
C LEU A 76 7.31 13.06 -8.83
N GLU A 77 8.35 13.86 -8.63
CA GLU A 77 9.59 13.81 -9.42
C GLU A 77 10.42 12.56 -9.14
N MET A 78 10.16 11.86 -8.03
CA MET A 78 10.85 10.62 -7.69
C MET A 78 10.25 9.44 -8.47
N PRO A 79 11.06 8.44 -8.85
CA PRO A 79 10.61 7.32 -9.67
C PRO A 79 9.84 6.26 -8.84
N TRP A 80 8.72 6.68 -8.23
CA TRP A 80 7.83 5.80 -7.47
C TRP A 80 7.26 4.67 -8.32
N ARG A 81 7.05 3.52 -7.72
CA ARG A 81 6.39 2.38 -8.35
C ARG A 81 5.00 2.16 -7.76
N TYR A 82 3.97 2.53 -8.51
CA TYR A 82 2.58 2.45 -8.07
C TYR A 82 2.07 1.02 -7.89
N ASP A 83 2.61 0.06 -8.63
CA ASP A 83 2.37 -1.37 -8.40
C ASP A 83 2.88 -1.79 -7.00
N TYR A 84 4.07 -1.36 -6.62
CA TYR A 84 4.63 -1.61 -5.29
C TYR A 84 3.96 -0.77 -4.20
N LEU A 85 3.53 0.45 -4.51
CA LEU A 85 2.74 1.27 -3.60
C LEU A 85 1.40 0.59 -3.26
N SER A 86 0.79 -0.12 -4.20
CA SER A 86 -0.44 -0.89 -3.98
C SER A 86 -0.28 -2.00 -2.92
N ASP A 87 0.95 -2.47 -2.68
CA ASP A 87 1.27 -3.46 -1.63
C ASP A 87 1.76 -2.81 -0.31
N ASN A 88 1.79 -1.47 -0.25
CA ASN A 88 2.24 -0.75 0.93
C ASN A 88 1.19 -0.85 2.06
N PRO A 89 1.58 -1.19 3.31
CA PRO A 89 0.65 -1.38 4.42
C PRO A 89 -0.12 -0.11 4.82
N ASN A 90 0.35 1.08 4.44
CA ASN A 90 -0.35 2.36 4.70
C ASN A 90 -1.46 2.64 3.68
N ILE A 91 -1.56 1.87 2.61
CA ILE A 91 -2.63 2.05 1.62
C ILE A 91 -3.89 1.38 2.14
N THR A 92 -4.90 2.18 2.42
CA THR A 92 -6.22 1.74 2.87
C THR A 92 -7.22 1.77 1.73
N TRP A 93 -8.37 1.07 1.90
CA TRP A 93 -9.45 1.15 0.92
C TRP A 93 -9.98 2.60 0.72
N GLU A 94 -10.01 3.40 1.78
CA GLU A 94 -10.41 4.80 1.72
C GLU A 94 -9.45 5.62 0.82
N ILE A 95 -8.14 5.38 0.95
CA ILE A 95 -7.12 5.99 0.10
C ILE A 95 -7.36 5.61 -1.37
N VAL A 96 -7.54 4.33 -1.67
CA VAL A 96 -7.76 3.83 -3.04
C VAL A 96 -9.02 4.46 -3.65
N LYS A 97 -10.11 4.45 -2.91
CA LYS A 97 -11.40 5.01 -3.33
C LYS A 97 -11.34 6.51 -3.62
N ASN A 98 -10.60 7.26 -2.80
CA ASN A 98 -10.50 8.72 -2.92
C ASN A 98 -9.42 9.17 -3.94
N ASN A 99 -8.62 8.24 -4.46
CA ASN A 99 -7.57 8.52 -5.42
C ASN A 99 -7.67 7.61 -6.67
N PRO A 100 -8.79 7.63 -7.40
CA PRO A 100 -9.02 6.74 -8.55
C PRO A 100 -8.09 7.06 -9.74
N GLN A 101 -7.46 8.23 -9.76
CA GLN A 101 -6.50 8.65 -10.78
C GLN A 101 -5.14 7.96 -10.65
N ILE A 102 -4.83 7.37 -9.48
CA ILE A 102 -3.58 6.62 -9.27
C ILE A 102 -3.74 5.24 -9.95
N PRO A 103 -2.73 4.79 -10.72
CA PRO A 103 -2.79 3.50 -11.43
C PRO A 103 -2.60 2.32 -10.45
N TRP A 104 -3.58 2.13 -9.57
CA TRP A 104 -3.58 1.04 -8.61
C TRP A 104 -3.54 -0.34 -9.27
N ARG A 105 -2.73 -1.22 -8.74
CA ARG A 105 -2.65 -2.62 -9.13
C ARG A 105 -3.53 -3.46 -8.20
N TYR A 106 -4.71 -3.83 -8.67
CA TYR A 106 -5.71 -4.55 -7.87
C TYR A 106 -5.28 -5.98 -7.48
N ASP A 107 -4.40 -6.59 -8.25
CA ASP A 107 -3.75 -7.86 -7.90
C ASP A 107 -2.85 -7.72 -6.66
N TYR A 108 -2.10 -6.63 -6.55
CA TYR A 108 -1.31 -6.31 -5.35
C TYR A 108 -2.19 -5.85 -4.18
N LEU A 109 -3.18 -5.02 -4.44
CA LEU A 109 -4.15 -4.60 -3.43
C LEU A 109 -4.89 -5.79 -2.79
N SER A 110 -5.11 -6.88 -3.53
CA SER A 110 -5.77 -8.08 -3.00
C SER A 110 -4.95 -8.80 -1.92
N GLY A 111 -3.62 -8.64 -1.92
CA GLY A 111 -2.71 -9.12 -0.88
C GLY A 111 -2.52 -8.16 0.31
N ASN A 112 -2.98 -6.90 0.16
CA ASN A 112 -2.83 -5.88 1.19
C ASN A 112 -3.81 -6.13 2.37
N PRO A 113 -3.42 -5.86 3.64
CA PRO A 113 -4.31 -5.97 4.81
C PRO A 113 -5.64 -5.24 4.68
N MET A 114 -5.74 -4.21 3.84
CA MET A 114 -6.97 -3.50 3.54
C MET A 114 -8.06 -4.35 2.85
N THR A 115 -7.73 -5.54 2.36
CA THR A 115 -8.68 -6.43 1.67
C THR A 115 -9.90 -6.74 2.53
N ILE A 116 -9.75 -6.82 3.85
CA ILE A 116 -10.86 -6.99 4.80
C ILE A 116 -11.83 -5.80 4.68
N GLN A 117 -11.32 -4.56 4.71
CA GLN A 117 -12.11 -3.33 4.60
C GLN A 117 -12.84 -3.25 3.24
N PHE A 118 -12.18 -3.66 2.16
CA PHE A 118 -12.77 -3.74 0.84
C PHE A 118 -13.92 -4.74 0.78
N ASN A 119 -13.75 -5.93 1.31
CA ASN A 119 -14.77 -6.98 1.34
C ASN A 119 -16.00 -6.55 2.15
N ASP A 120 -15.80 -5.89 3.29
CA ASP A 120 -16.89 -5.32 4.10
C ASP A 120 -17.64 -4.22 3.37
N TYR A 121 -16.92 -3.33 2.67
CA TYR A 121 -17.53 -2.32 1.83
C TYR A 121 -18.37 -2.93 0.71
N MET A 122 -17.84 -3.92 -0.02
CA MET A 122 -18.57 -4.59 -1.10
C MET A 122 -19.80 -5.34 -0.60
N LYS A 123 -19.72 -5.97 0.57
CA LYS A 123 -20.86 -6.64 1.22
C LYS A 123 -21.97 -5.62 1.54
N LYS A 124 -21.64 -4.51 2.20
CA LYS A 124 -22.58 -3.43 2.51
C LYS A 124 -23.22 -2.84 1.25
N LYS A 125 -22.43 -2.61 0.20
CA LYS A 125 -22.92 -2.11 -1.10
C LYS A 125 -23.92 -3.07 -1.74
N LYS A 126 -23.63 -4.37 -1.71
CA LYS A 126 -24.55 -5.42 -2.22
C LYS A 126 -25.85 -5.48 -1.41
N GLU A 127 -25.78 -5.37 -0.09
CA GLU A 127 -26.95 -5.34 0.79
C GLU A 127 -27.82 -4.11 0.51
N LEU A 128 -27.22 -2.94 0.32
CA LEU A 128 -27.90 -1.71 -0.02
C LEU A 128 -28.59 -1.81 -1.39
N TYR A 129 -27.89 -2.35 -2.40
CA TYR A 129 -28.46 -2.59 -3.73
C TYR A 129 -29.67 -3.53 -3.67
N ASN A 130 -29.55 -4.66 -2.96
CA ASN A 130 -30.63 -5.60 -2.80
C ASN A 130 -31.85 -4.99 -2.07
N THR A 131 -31.59 -4.12 -1.11
CA THR A 131 -32.64 -3.40 -0.37
C THR A 131 -33.34 -2.41 -1.28
N ALA A 132 -32.59 -1.61 -2.04
CA ALA A 132 -33.15 -0.67 -3.01
C ALA A 132 -33.98 -1.38 -4.09
N TYR A 133 -33.48 -2.50 -4.62
CA TYR A 133 -34.19 -3.32 -5.59
C TYR A 133 -35.55 -3.83 -5.05
N LYS A 134 -35.55 -4.35 -3.81
CA LYS A 134 -36.81 -4.81 -3.15
C LYS A 134 -37.81 -3.68 -2.93
N ILE A 135 -37.34 -2.46 -2.66
CA ILE A 135 -38.18 -1.28 -2.51
C ILE A 135 -38.80 -0.94 -3.87
N ILE A 136 -37.99 -0.84 -4.92
CA ILE A 136 -38.46 -0.53 -6.28
C ILE A 136 -39.48 -1.60 -6.76
N ASP A 137 -39.19 -2.88 -6.56
CA ASP A 137 -40.08 -3.99 -6.92
C ASP A 137 -41.42 -3.90 -6.22
N ARG A 138 -41.46 -3.53 -4.93
CA ARG A 138 -42.71 -3.29 -4.20
C ARG A 138 -43.54 -2.14 -4.77
N TYR A 139 -42.87 -1.03 -5.13
CA TYR A 139 -43.61 0.12 -5.70
C TYR A 139 -44.09 -0.17 -7.09
N THR A 140 -43.29 -0.78 -7.96
CA THR A 140 -43.72 -1.14 -9.33
C THR A 140 -44.86 -2.17 -9.33
N ASN A 141 -44.81 -3.18 -8.45
CA ASN A 141 -45.89 -4.15 -8.33
C ASN A 141 -47.17 -3.55 -7.72
N ARG A 142 -47.05 -2.58 -6.81
CA ARG A 142 -48.19 -1.85 -6.22
C ARG A 142 -48.82 -0.94 -7.25
N ASP A 143 -48.05 -0.19 -8.00
CA ASP A 143 -48.55 0.71 -9.05
C ASP A 143 -49.28 -0.07 -10.16
N ILE A 144 -48.76 -1.24 -10.55
CA ILE A 144 -49.42 -2.14 -11.50
C ILE A 144 -50.72 -2.70 -10.93
N ALA A 145 -50.76 -3.09 -9.66
CA ALA A 145 -51.95 -3.60 -9.01
C ALA A 145 -53.02 -2.52 -8.89
N GLU A 146 -52.67 -1.27 -8.57
CA GLU A 146 -53.57 -0.13 -8.52
C GLU A 146 -54.11 0.22 -9.92
N MET A 147 -53.28 0.16 -10.96
CA MET A 147 -53.75 0.33 -12.36
C MET A 147 -54.72 -0.74 -12.79
N ILE A 148 -54.54 -2.00 -12.41
CA ILE A 148 -55.45 -3.10 -12.74
C ILE A 148 -56.80 -2.95 -12.01
N MET A 149 -56.81 -2.40 -10.79
CA MET A 149 -58.03 -2.17 -10.02
C MET A 149 -58.88 -1.00 -10.54
N LEU A 150 -58.30 -0.15 -11.39
CA LEU A 150 -58.98 0.99 -12.01
C LEU A 150 -59.53 0.67 -13.42
N LEU A 151 -59.34 -0.55 -13.92
CA LEU A 151 -59.88 -1.08 -15.16
C LEU A 151 -61.07 -2.00 -14.88
#